data_1cbc3bb9016fa46721a9f64caec48ede
#
_entry.id   1cbc3bb9016fa46721a9f64caec48ede
#
_cell.length_a   1.000
_cell.length_b   1.000
_cell.length_c   1.000
_cell.angle_alpha   90.00
_cell.angle_beta   90.00
_cell.angle_gamma   90.00
#
_symmetry.space_group_name_H-M   'P 1'
#
loop_
_entity.id
_entity.type
_entity.pdbx_description
1 polymer ?
#
loop_
_entity_poly.entity_id
_entity_poly.type
_entity_poly.pdbx_seq_one_letter_code
_entity_poly.pdbx_strand_id
1 'polypeptide(L)'
;LWSKLFNEYMVAYGEAMDNSVSRTNRVFIDGGDRAEQINFVRQQLTSNRPSWHRMMVEKGIPERLKPLEELSRNLWWCWTVAARDLFESVDAELWVKVDRNPIALLDKLSSTRCEELCNDTEFLKQMDAVYKEFTEYMSEKPSPEHAKVAYFSMEYGLHSSLKIYSGGLGILAGDYLKEASDRNVGMVAVGLLYRYGYFTQRLSAQGAQEATYEAQNFFKLPIMPVRDEFGNWVTTQVAMPGRTLYARVWKCQVGRTDLYLLDADYEANLEEDRQVTYYLYGGDWENRLKQEILL
;
A
#
# COMPACT_ATOMS: atom_id res chain seq x y z
N LEU A 1 -16.40 24.12 3.80
CA LEU A 1 -15.03 23.59 3.60
C LEU A 1 -14.82 23.19 2.14
N TRP A 2 -15.71 22.39 1.55
CA TRP A 2 -15.63 21.89 0.17
C TRP A 2 -15.63 23.00 -0.89
N SER A 3 -16.44 24.05 -0.71
CA SER A 3 -16.48 25.18 -1.64
C SER A 3 -15.17 25.98 -1.65
N LYS A 4 -14.47 26.06 -0.51
CA LYS A 4 -13.19 26.76 -0.41
C LYS A 4 -12.07 25.99 -1.09
N LEU A 5 -11.98 24.67 -0.86
CA LEU A 5 -11.02 23.79 -1.52
C LEU A 5 -11.22 23.72 -3.03
N PHE A 6 -12.48 23.68 -3.49
CA PHE A 6 -12.80 23.70 -4.91
C PHE A 6 -12.39 25.02 -5.58
N ASN A 7 -12.64 26.16 -4.91
CA ASN A 7 -12.23 27.46 -5.43
C ASN A 7 -10.70 27.64 -5.45
N GLU A 8 -9.98 27.17 -4.41
CA GLU A 8 -8.51 27.18 -4.40
C GLU A 8 -7.94 26.30 -5.53
N TYR A 9 -8.53 25.14 -5.78
CA TYR A 9 -8.16 24.27 -6.89
C TYR A 9 -8.42 24.92 -8.25
N MET A 10 -9.57 25.57 -8.44
CA MET A 10 -9.92 26.26 -9.70
C MET A 10 -9.04 27.49 -9.97
N VAL A 11 -8.61 28.20 -8.93
CA VAL A 11 -7.64 29.30 -9.06
C VAL A 11 -6.27 28.77 -9.49
N ALA A 12 -5.76 27.73 -8.83
CA ALA A 12 -4.49 27.10 -9.21
C ALA A 12 -4.50 26.51 -10.62
N TYR A 13 -5.64 25.95 -11.05
CA TYR A 13 -5.83 25.45 -12.41
C TYR A 13 -5.87 26.60 -13.44
N GLY A 14 -6.55 27.70 -13.11
CA GLY A 14 -6.58 28.92 -13.94
C GLY A 14 -5.19 29.53 -14.14
N GLU A 15 -4.42 29.66 -13.05
CA GLU A 15 -3.04 30.19 -13.10
C GLU A 15 -2.09 29.26 -13.89
N ALA A 16 -2.26 27.95 -13.80
CA ALA A 16 -1.49 27.00 -14.60
C ALA A 16 -1.83 27.08 -16.10
N MET A 17 -3.10 27.34 -16.45
CA MET A 17 -3.55 27.56 -17.83
C MET A 17 -3.04 28.89 -18.40
N ASP A 18 -3.11 29.96 -17.63
CA ASP A 18 -2.61 31.28 -18.06
C ASP A 18 -1.09 31.29 -18.27
N ASN A 19 -0.34 30.59 -17.40
CA ASN A 19 1.10 30.42 -17.57
C ASN A 19 1.45 29.58 -18.83
N SER A 20 0.63 28.61 -19.19
CA SER A 20 0.83 27.81 -20.42
C SER A 20 0.55 28.65 -21.69
N VAL A 21 -0.51 29.43 -21.68
CA VAL A 21 -0.88 30.32 -22.79
C VAL A 21 0.16 31.44 -22.97
N SER A 22 0.67 32.04 -21.90
CA SER A 22 1.68 33.09 -21.98
C SER A 22 3.04 32.58 -22.51
N ARG A 23 3.40 31.34 -22.24
CA ARG A 23 4.58 30.70 -22.83
C ARG A 23 4.43 30.38 -24.32
N THR A 24 3.21 30.02 -24.74
CA THR A 24 2.92 29.73 -26.16
C THR A 24 3.04 30.99 -27.03
N ASN A 25 2.60 32.12 -26.53
CA ASN A 25 2.66 33.39 -27.29
C ASN A 25 4.08 33.98 -27.44
N ARG A 26 5.06 33.57 -26.64
CA ARG A 26 6.44 34.05 -26.75
C ARG A 26 7.28 33.29 -27.78
N VAL A 27 6.90 32.10 -28.16
CA VAL A 27 7.67 31.23 -29.09
C VAL A 27 7.35 31.50 -30.57
N PHE A 28 6.19 32.12 -30.86
CA PHE A 28 5.78 32.44 -32.23
C PHE A 28 6.47 33.67 -32.86
N ILE A 29 7.38 34.35 -32.17
CA ILE A 29 7.98 35.62 -32.63
C ILE A 29 9.39 35.42 -33.21
N ASP A 30 10.08 34.31 -32.99
CA ASP A 30 11.41 34.05 -33.52
C ASP A 30 11.37 32.97 -34.63
N GLY A 31 11.62 33.39 -35.84
CA GLY A 31 11.55 32.68 -37.12
C GLY A 31 12.33 31.36 -37.25
N GLY A 32 11.95 30.35 -36.50
CA GLY A 32 12.45 28.97 -36.64
C GLY A 32 11.89 28.24 -37.84
N ASP A 33 12.61 27.23 -38.33
CA ASP A 33 12.27 26.41 -39.47
C ASP A 33 10.87 25.77 -39.32
N ARG A 34 10.14 25.68 -40.41
CA ARG A 34 8.77 25.14 -40.49
C ARG A 34 8.65 23.72 -39.93
N ALA A 35 9.71 22.91 -40.03
CA ALA A 35 9.76 21.56 -39.45
C ALA A 35 9.86 21.57 -37.93
N GLU A 36 10.60 22.49 -37.32
CA GLU A 36 10.67 22.69 -35.89
C GLU A 36 9.35 23.23 -35.32
N GLN A 37 8.69 24.14 -36.02
CA GLN A 37 7.38 24.66 -35.66
C GLN A 37 6.30 23.54 -35.69
N ILE A 38 6.33 22.65 -36.67
CA ILE A 38 5.39 21.52 -36.74
C ILE A 38 5.67 20.52 -35.63
N ASN A 39 6.92 20.24 -35.30
CA ASN A 39 7.28 19.35 -34.19
C ASN A 39 6.93 19.96 -32.83
N PHE A 40 7.11 21.26 -32.66
CA PHE A 40 6.72 21.98 -31.46
C PHE A 40 5.19 21.96 -31.27
N VAL A 41 4.41 22.24 -32.31
CA VAL A 41 2.94 22.15 -32.28
C VAL A 41 2.48 20.71 -32.02
N ARG A 42 3.16 19.70 -32.59
CA ARG A 42 2.89 18.29 -32.32
C ARG A 42 3.19 17.90 -30.88
N GLN A 43 4.29 18.39 -30.31
CA GLN A 43 4.62 18.19 -28.88
C GLN A 43 3.61 18.88 -27.96
N GLN A 44 3.17 20.09 -28.31
CA GLN A 44 2.13 20.78 -27.53
C GLN A 44 0.76 20.10 -27.65
N LEU A 45 0.38 19.61 -28.83
CA LEU A 45 -0.85 18.84 -29.00
C LEU A 45 -0.82 17.49 -28.26
N THR A 46 0.38 16.92 -28.04
CA THR A 46 0.54 15.74 -27.20
C THR A 46 0.63 16.09 -25.69
N SER A 47 1.15 17.28 -25.33
CA SER A 47 1.20 17.74 -23.94
C SER A 47 -0.15 18.25 -23.43
N ASN A 48 -1.03 18.73 -24.32
CA ASN A 48 -2.40 19.15 -24.00
C ASN A 48 -3.42 17.99 -24.01
N ARG A 49 -2.98 16.74 -24.09
CA ARG A 49 -3.90 15.63 -23.79
C ARG A 49 -4.25 15.69 -22.30
N PRO A 50 -5.55 15.64 -21.95
CA PRO A 50 -5.94 15.60 -20.55
C PRO A 50 -5.23 14.43 -19.88
N SER A 51 -4.31 14.74 -18.95
CA SER A 51 -3.71 13.71 -18.11
C SER A 51 -4.73 13.37 -17.03
N TRP A 52 -5.25 12.16 -17.07
CA TRP A 52 -6.14 11.67 -16.04
C TRP A 52 -5.30 11.32 -14.80
N HIS A 53 -5.34 12.17 -13.79
CA HIS A 53 -4.82 11.84 -12.48
C HIS A 53 -5.93 11.15 -11.69
N ARG A 54 -5.70 9.93 -11.29
CA ARG A 54 -6.61 9.22 -10.39
C ARG A 54 -6.52 9.89 -9.03
N MET A 55 -7.49 10.73 -8.69
CA MET A 55 -7.65 11.25 -7.35
C MET A 55 -8.40 10.22 -6.51
N MET A 56 -7.78 9.78 -5.43
CA MET A 56 -8.43 8.99 -4.41
C MET A 56 -8.83 9.94 -3.29
N VAL A 57 -10.13 10.18 -3.14
CA VAL A 57 -10.68 10.91 -2.00
C VAL A 57 -10.92 9.88 -0.90
N GLU A 58 -10.04 9.86 0.09
CA GLU A 58 -10.27 9.07 1.29
C GLU A 58 -11.28 9.81 2.18
N LYS A 59 -12.28 9.09 2.66
CA LYS A 59 -13.20 9.60 3.67
C LYS A 59 -12.45 9.67 4.99
N GLY A 60 -12.10 10.87 5.43
CA GLY A 60 -11.48 11.06 6.74
C GLY A 60 -12.43 10.63 7.87
N ILE A 61 -11.91 9.94 8.86
CA ILE A 61 -12.61 9.68 10.12
C ILE A 61 -12.48 10.91 11.05
N PRO A 62 -13.42 11.10 12.00
CA PRO A 62 -13.33 12.17 12.99
C PRO A 62 -12.01 12.14 13.77
N GLU A 63 -11.49 13.31 14.13
CA GLU A 63 -10.21 13.48 14.86
C GLU A 63 -10.13 12.59 16.11
N ARG A 64 -11.25 12.47 16.84
CA ARG A 64 -11.32 11.66 18.07
C ARG A 64 -11.08 10.17 17.81
N LEU A 65 -11.35 9.67 16.59
CA LEU A 65 -11.19 8.28 16.19
C LEU A 65 -9.88 8.01 15.43
N LYS A 66 -9.03 9.00 15.22
CA LYS A 66 -7.72 8.82 14.53
C LYS A 66 -6.83 7.72 15.10
N PRO A 67 -6.83 7.44 16.42
CA PRO A 67 -6.11 6.26 16.95
C PRO A 67 -6.46 4.95 16.25
N LEU A 68 -7.70 4.76 15.81
CA LEU A 68 -8.10 3.57 15.05
C LEU A 68 -7.41 3.50 13.67
N GLU A 69 -7.23 4.65 13.03
CA GLU A 69 -6.55 4.71 11.73
C GLU A 69 -5.08 4.31 11.86
N GLU A 70 -4.37 4.82 12.85
CA GLU A 70 -2.98 4.47 13.12
C GLU A 70 -2.83 2.98 13.48
N LEU A 71 -3.67 2.48 14.40
CA LEU A 71 -3.71 1.07 14.76
C LEU A 71 -3.96 0.17 13.54
N SER A 72 -4.88 0.57 12.64
CA SER A 72 -5.24 -0.24 11.47
C SER A 72 -4.09 -0.46 10.49
N ARG A 73 -3.11 0.45 10.47
CA ARG A 73 -1.96 0.41 9.56
C ARG A 73 -0.78 -0.39 10.10
N ASN A 74 -0.76 -0.73 11.39
CA ASN A 74 0.27 -1.58 11.99
C ASN A 74 -0.32 -2.94 12.36
N LEU A 75 0.24 -4.02 11.85
CA LEU A 75 -0.28 -5.37 12.07
C LEU A 75 -0.18 -5.87 13.51
N TRP A 76 0.39 -5.10 14.47
CA TRP A 76 0.39 -5.41 15.90
C TRP A 76 -1.01 -5.77 16.42
N TRP A 77 -2.05 -5.12 15.90
CA TRP A 77 -3.43 -5.42 16.27
C TRP A 77 -3.83 -6.88 15.99
N CYS A 78 -3.25 -7.54 14.98
CA CYS A 78 -3.75 -8.85 14.56
C CYS A 78 -3.39 -9.99 15.52
N TRP A 79 -2.39 -9.82 16.39
CA TRP A 79 -2.06 -10.78 17.48
C TRP A 79 -2.34 -10.24 18.88
N THR A 80 -2.75 -8.98 19.03
CA THR A 80 -3.16 -8.38 20.29
C THR A 80 -4.67 -8.51 20.48
N VAL A 81 -5.10 -9.30 21.46
CA VAL A 81 -6.54 -9.61 21.67
C VAL A 81 -7.35 -8.33 21.87
N ALA A 82 -6.91 -7.44 22.78
CA ALA A 82 -7.62 -6.19 23.07
C ALA A 82 -7.81 -5.30 21.84
N ALA A 83 -6.83 -5.27 20.92
CA ALA A 83 -6.91 -4.50 19.69
C ALA A 83 -7.89 -5.13 18.67
N ARG A 84 -7.94 -6.47 18.59
CA ARG A 84 -8.95 -7.16 17.76
C ARG A 84 -10.36 -6.92 18.26
N ASP A 85 -10.57 -7.06 19.57
CA ASP A 85 -11.86 -6.84 20.22
C ASP A 85 -12.32 -5.39 20.03
N LEU A 86 -11.40 -4.43 20.09
CA LEU A 86 -11.66 -3.03 19.79
C LEU A 86 -12.20 -2.85 18.36
N PHE A 87 -11.52 -3.42 17.34
CA PHE A 87 -12.00 -3.31 15.94
C PHE A 87 -13.34 -4.01 15.73
N GLU A 88 -13.57 -5.15 16.35
CA GLU A 88 -14.85 -5.84 16.29
C GLU A 88 -15.97 -5.00 16.92
N SER A 89 -15.73 -4.27 18.01
CA SER A 89 -16.69 -3.40 18.67
C SER A 89 -17.06 -2.15 17.87
N VAL A 90 -16.25 -1.75 16.88
CA VAL A 90 -16.57 -0.65 15.96
C VAL A 90 -17.85 -0.94 15.19
N ASP A 91 -17.95 -2.11 14.56
CA ASP A 91 -19.14 -2.62 13.87
C ASP A 91 -18.93 -4.12 13.60
N ALA A 92 -19.51 -4.98 14.44
CA ALA A 92 -19.31 -6.43 14.39
C ALA A 92 -19.79 -7.08 13.08
N GLU A 93 -20.91 -6.59 12.50
CA GLU A 93 -21.40 -7.13 11.23
C GLU A 93 -20.50 -6.73 10.06
N LEU A 94 -20.11 -5.46 10.03
CA LEU A 94 -19.22 -4.96 8.98
C LEU A 94 -17.83 -5.59 9.10
N TRP A 95 -17.33 -5.82 10.33
CA TRP A 95 -16.05 -6.49 10.61
C TRP A 95 -15.96 -7.85 9.94
N VAL A 96 -17.01 -8.66 10.05
CA VAL A 96 -17.08 -9.96 9.34
C VAL A 96 -17.16 -9.77 7.83
N LYS A 97 -18.00 -8.82 7.35
CA LYS A 97 -18.18 -8.55 5.91
C LYS A 97 -16.93 -8.07 5.19
N VAL A 98 -15.99 -7.46 5.91
CA VAL A 98 -14.71 -6.99 5.36
C VAL A 98 -13.54 -7.94 5.66
N ASP A 99 -13.82 -9.20 5.96
CA ASP A 99 -12.81 -10.23 6.27
C ASP A 99 -11.86 -9.81 7.40
N ARG A 100 -12.39 -9.12 8.41
CA ARG A 100 -11.62 -8.60 9.55
C ARG A 100 -10.46 -7.69 9.14
N ASN A 101 -10.64 -6.91 8.08
CA ASN A 101 -9.68 -5.90 7.64
C ASN A 101 -10.06 -4.53 8.23
N PRO A 102 -9.28 -3.99 9.20
CA PRO A 102 -9.63 -2.73 9.87
C PRO A 102 -9.60 -1.53 8.93
N ILE A 103 -8.72 -1.50 7.92
CA ILE A 103 -8.67 -0.41 6.93
C ILE A 103 -9.96 -0.40 6.11
N ALA A 104 -10.41 -1.58 5.65
CA ALA A 104 -11.67 -1.70 4.92
C ALA A 104 -12.89 -1.44 5.81
N LEU A 105 -12.81 -1.75 7.10
CA LEU A 105 -13.82 -1.41 8.10
C LEU A 105 -14.00 0.11 8.19
N LEU A 106 -12.92 0.83 8.45
CA LEU A 106 -12.93 2.30 8.61
C LEU A 106 -13.35 3.02 7.32
N ASP A 107 -12.92 2.54 6.17
CA ASP A 107 -13.32 3.08 4.84
C ASP A 107 -14.84 2.99 4.59
N LYS A 108 -15.47 1.92 5.07
CA LYS A 108 -16.92 1.65 4.88
C LYS A 108 -17.80 2.14 6.03
N LEU A 109 -17.21 2.60 7.11
CA LEU A 109 -17.95 3.04 8.29
C LEU A 109 -18.86 4.23 7.96
N SER A 110 -20.13 4.20 8.36
CA SER A 110 -21.06 5.31 8.13
C SER A 110 -20.72 6.54 8.99
N SER A 111 -21.10 7.74 8.54
CA SER A 111 -20.90 8.97 9.33
C SER A 111 -21.69 8.91 10.64
N THR A 112 -22.91 8.36 10.61
CA THR A 112 -23.74 8.15 11.81
C THR A 112 -23.03 7.28 12.82
N ARG A 113 -22.43 6.14 12.37
CA ARG A 113 -21.69 5.27 13.28
C ARG A 113 -20.45 5.95 13.86
N CYS A 114 -19.74 6.74 13.08
CA CYS A 114 -18.64 7.56 13.59
C CYS A 114 -19.10 8.53 14.69
N GLU A 115 -20.24 9.19 14.52
CA GLU A 115 -20.81 10.09 15.54
C GLU A 115 -21.23 9.33 16.81
N GLU A 116 -21.85 8.16 16.68
CA GLU A 116 -22.18 7.29 17.81
C GLU A 116 -20.93 6.92 18.62
N LEU A 117 -19.88 6.43 17.94
CA LEU A 117 -18.62 6.05 18.57
C LEU A 117 -17.92 7.25 19.25
N CYS A 118 -17.99 8.44 18.66
CA CYS A 118 -17.44 9.65 19.28
C CYS A 118 -18.17 10.05 20.58
N ASN A 119 -19.41 9.61 20.77
CA ASN A 119 -20.22 9.88 21.96
C ASN A 119 -20.28 8.70 22.94
N ASP A 120 -19.71 7.55 22.56
CA ASP A 120 -19.66 6.36 23.43
C ASP A 120 -18.43 6.42 24.36
N THR A 121 -18.68 6.76 25.62
CA THR A 121 -17.62 6.93 26.62
C THR A 121 -16.86 5.62 26.91
N GLU A 122 -17.56 4.48 26.91
CA GLU A 122 -16.91 3.19 27.21
C GLU A 122 -16.05 2.73 26.02
N PHE A 123 -16.54 2.89 24.79
CA PHE A 123 -15.75 2.65 23.61
C PHE A 123 -14.49 3.52 23.56
N LEU A 124 -14.63 4.82 23.84
CA LEU A 124 -13.50 5.75 23.83
C LEU A 124 -12.47 5.41 24.91
N LYS A 125 -12.89 4.97 26.08
CA LYS A 125 -11.96 4.48 27.12
C LYS A 125 -11.20 3.23 26.68
N GLN A 126 -11.88 2.27 26.08
CA GLN A 126 -11.27 1.06 25.55
C GLN A 126 -10.26 1.42 24.44
N MET A 127 -10.65 2.28 23.50
CA MET A 127 -9.78 2.74 22.43
C MET A 127 -8.53 3.45 22.98
N ASP A 128 -8.69 4.36 23.93
CA ASP A 128 -7.58 5.10 24.53
C ASP A 128 -6.62 4.14 25.28
N ALA A 129 -7.14 3.12 25.95
CA ALA A 129 -6.33 2.12 26.64
C ALA A 129 -5.51 1.28 25.65
N VAL A 130 -6.13 0.76 24.59
CA VAL A 130 -5.45 -0.01 23.53
C VAL A 130 -4.42 0.84 22.81
N TYR A 131 -4.77 2.08 22.47
CA TYR A 131 -3.84 2.99 21.80
C TYR A 131 -2.64 3.37 22.67
N LYS A 132 -2.85 3.54 23.96
CA LYS A 132 -1.78 3.75 24.93
C LYS A 132 -0.83 2.55 24.98
N GLU A 133 -1.38 1.32 25.08
CA GLU A 133 -0.59 0.08 25.05
C GLU A 133 0.26 -0.01 23.77
N PHE A 134 -0.35 0.28 22.62
CA PHE A 134 0.34 0.32 21.34
C PHE A 134 1.47 1.34 21.30
N THR A 135 1.22 2.56 21.75
CA THR A 135 2.24 3.63 21.75
C THR A 135 3.38 3.33 22.71
N GLU A 136 3.09 2.77 23.89
CA GLU A 136 4.10 2.28 24.82
C GLU A 136 4.93 1.16 24.18
N TYR A 137 4.28 0.16 23.59
CA TYR A 137 4.93 -0.92 22.85
C TYR A 137 5.87 -0.38 21.77
N MET A 138 5.40 0.54 20.91
CA MET A 138 6.19 1.11 19.83
C MET A 138 7.33 2.03 20.31
N SER A 139 7.27 2.57 21.52
CA SER A 139 8.28 3.49 22.06
C SER A 139 9.57 2.79 22.52
N GLU A 140 9.53 1.49 22.77
CA GLU A 140 10.70 0.72 23.18
C GLU A 140 11.70 0.61 22.02
N LYS A 141 12.94 0.96 22.29
CA LYS A 141 14.03 0.86 21.31
C LYS A 141 14.72 -0.50 21.41
N PRO A 142 15.16 -1.08 20.26
CA PRO A 142 15.96 -2.30 20.28
C PRO A 142 17.22 -2.11 21.10
N SER A 143 17.66 -3.17 21.80
CA SER A 143 18.95 -3.16 22.48
C SER A 143 20.07 -2.96 21.45
N PRO A 144 21.02 -2.03 21.70
CA PRO A 144 22.15 -1.79 20.79
C PRO A 144 23.09 -3.01 20.67
N GLU A 145 23.01 -3.96 21.58
CA GLU A 145 23.81 -5.20 21.59
C GLU A 145 23.28 -6.26 20.61
N HIS A 146 22.04 -6.11 20.14
CA HIS A 146 21.47 -7.07 19.18
C HIS A 146 22.06 -6.86 17.79
N ALA A 147 22.44 -7.98 17.14
CA ALA A 147 22.84 -7.96 15.75
C ALA A 147 21.69 -7.43 14.85
N LYS A 148 22.04 -6.59 13.88
CA LYS A 148 21.09 -6.18 12.85
C LYS A 148 20.88 -7.34 11.88
N VAL A 149 19.63 -7.77 11.73
CA VAL A 149 19.25 -8.93 10.89
C VAL A 149 18.36 -8.46 9.76
N ALA A 150 18.63 -8.91 8.54
CA ALA A 150 17.70 -8.84 7.42
C ALA A 150 17.18 -10.25 7.11
N TYR A 151 15.87 -10.42 7.13
CA TYR A 151 15.19 -11.70 6.89
C TYR A 151 14.49 -11.67 5.54
N PHE A 152 14.91 -12.55 4.63
CA PHE A 152 14.36 -12.64 3.27
C PHE A 152 13.45 -13.87 3.17
N SER A 153 12.24 -13.68 2.66
CA SER A 153 11.31 -14.78 2.39
C SER A 153 10.38 -14.45 1.23
N MET A 154 10.08 -15.48 0.42
CA MET A 154 9.13 -15.39 -0.68
C MET A 154 7.69 -15.17 -0.19
N GLU A 155 7.38 -15.47 1.06
CA GLU A 155 6.03 -15.36 1.61
C GLU A 155 6.05 -15.05 3.11
N TYR A 156 5.03 -14.29 3.56
CA TYR A 156 4.80 -13.95 4.95
C TYR A 156 3.32 -14.09 5.31
N GLY A 157 2.98 -15.06 6.14
CA GLY A 157 1.63 -15.32 6.64
C GLY A 157 1.34 -14.47 7.86
N LEU A 158 0.92 -13.23 7.68
CA LEU A 158 0.68 -12.26 8.75
C LEU A 158 -0.80 -12.13 9.10
N HIS A 159 -1.63 -11.82 8.11
CA HIS A 159 -3.06 -11.70 8.24
C HIS A 159 -3.74 -12.00 6.89
N SER A 160 -4.98 -12.50 6.90
CA SER A 160 -5.74 -12.88 5.70
C SER A 160 -5.99 -11.73 4.72
N SER A 161 -6.02 -10.47 5.20
CA SER A 161 -6.15 -9.29 4.35
C SER A 161 -4.93 -9.05 3.45
N LEU A 162 -3.75 -9.56 3.81
CA LEU A 162 -2.50 -9.42 3.07
C LEU A 162 -2.14 -10.76 2.42
N LYS A 163 -2.55 -10.94 1.16
CA LYS A 163 -2.45 -12.22 0.44
C LYS A 163 -1.04 -12.42 -0.15
N ILE A 164 -0.03 -12.53 0.71
CA ILE A 164 1.38 -12.74 0.33
C ILE A 164 1.93 -14.05 0.87
N TYR A 165 1.09 -15.03 1.16
CA TYR A 165 1.49 -16.38 1.60
C TYR A 165 0.51 -17.44 1.10
N SER A 166 0.95 -18.70 1.09
CA SER A 166 0.11 -19.84 0.72
C SER A 166 0.07 -20.93 1.78
N GLY A 167 1.15 -21.17 2.48
CA GLY A 167 1.28 -22.31 3.36
C GLY A 167 2.20 -22.10 4.57
N GLY A 168 2.72 -23.22 5.10
CA GLY A 168 3.46 -23.28 6.36
C GLY A 168 4.75 -22.45 6.39
N LEU A 169 5.44 -22.31 5.25
CA LEU A 169 6.63 -21.45 5.14
C LEU A 169 6.28 -19.99 5.45
N GLY A 170 5.18 -19.49 4.87
CA GLY A 170 4.72 -18.14 5.13
C GLY A 170 4.25 -17.94 6.56
N ILE A 171 3.55 -18.92 7.14
CA ILE A 171 3.12 -18.88 8.54
C ILE A 171 4.35 -18.80 9.46
N LEU A 172 5.37 -19.65 9.24
CA LEU A 172 6.61 -19.61 10.01
C LEU A 172 7.28 -18.22 9.92
N ALA A 173 7.43 -17.69 8.70
CA ALA A 173 8.02 -16.37 8.49
C ALA A 173 7.21 -15.25 9.16
N GLY A 174 5.89 -15.29 9.05
CA GLY A 174 4.99 -14.31 9.67
C GLY A 174 5.05 -14.34 11.20
N ASP A 175 4.99 -15.53 11.81
CA ASP A 175 5.08 -15.72 13.26
C ASP A 175 6.46 -15.30 13.78
N TYR A 176 7.51 -15.58 13.01
CA TYR A 176 8.87 -15.15 13.36
C TYR A 176 8.98 -13.62 13.41
N LEU A 177 8.35 -12.89 12.47
CA LEU A 177 8.35 -11.42 12.52
C LEU A 177 7.57 -10.88 13.71
N LYS A 178 6.42 -11.48 14.05
CA LYS A 178 5.63 -11.08 15.23
C LYS A 178 6.41 -11.27 16.52
N GLU A 179 7.03 -12.44 16.70
CA GLU A 179 7.87 -12.71 17.88
C GLU A 179 9.11 -11.83 17.91
N ALA A 180 9.78 -11.58 16.78
CA ALA A 180 10.91 -10.67 16.69
C ALA A 180 10.51 -9.24 17.11
N SER A 181 9.30 -8.82 16.73
CA SER A 181 8.72 -7.55 17.17
C SER A 181 8.49 -7.53 18.67
N ASP A 182 7.87 -8.57 19.25
CA ASP A 182 7.58 -8.66 20.67
C ASP A 182 8.87 -8.73 21.52
N ARG A 183 9.90 -9.39 21.02
CA ARG A 183 11.24 -9.42 21.63
C ARG A 183 12.11 -8.21 21.34
N ASN A 184 11.59 -7.24 20.60
CA ASN A 184 12.31 -6.03 20.21
C ASN A 184 13.68 -6.31 19.56
N VAL A 185 13.71 -7.31 18.66
CA VAL A 185 14.91 -7.68 17.91
C VAL A 185 15.15 -6.65 16.81
N GLY A 186 16.38 -6.18 16.65
CA GLY A 186 16.76 -5.25 15.57
C GLY A 186 16.74 -5.91 14.19
N MET A 187 15.55 -6.20 13.67
CA MET A 187 15.31 -6.94 12.43
C MET A 187 14.53 -6.10 11.43
N VAL A 188 14.85 -6.28 10.15
CA VAL A 188 14.01 -5.90 9.01
C VAL A 188 13.72 -7.13 8.17
N ALA A 189 12.58 -7.15 7.49
CA ALA A 189 12.22 -8.23 6.58
C ALA A 189 12.06 -7.72 5.15
N VAL A 190 12.33 -8.59 4.18
CA VAL A 190 12.18 -8.29 2.75
C VAL A 190 11.41 -9.44 2.09
N GLY A 191 10.44 -9.10 1.25
CA GLY A 191 9.63 -10.05 0.51
C GLY A 191 9.08 -9.46 -0.79
N LEU A 192 8.22 -10.21 -1.45
CA LEU A 192 7.57 -9.79 -2.69
C LEU A 192 6.12 -9.39 -2.44
N LEU A 193 5.65 -8.33 -3.13
CA LEU A 193 4.26 -7.90 -3.11
C LEU A 193 3.53 -8.46 -4.33
N TYR A 194 2.69 -9.45 -4.10
CA TYR A 194 1.98 -10.13 -5.18
C TYR A 194 0.68 -9.42 -5.55
N ARG A 195 0.50 -9.10 -6.83
CA ARG A 195 -0.68 -8.41 -7.35
C ARG A 195 -1.97 -9.18 -7.14
N TYR A 196 -1.93 -10.50 -7.37
CA TYR A 196 -3.08 -11.40 -7.25
C TYR A 196 -2.95 -12.34 -6.04
N GLY A 197 -1.76 -12.43 -5.44
CA GLY A 197 -1.49 -13.29 -4.31
C GLY A 197 -1.58 -14.77 -4.67
N TYR A 198 -2.19 -15.56 -3.75
CA TYR A 198 -2.51 -16.96 -3.94
C TYR A 198 -3.98 -17.09 -4.32
N PHE A 199 -4.36 -18.20 -4.99
CA PHE A 199 -5.73 -18.41 -5.47
C PHE A 199 -6.75 -18.55 -4.33
N THR A 200 -7.99 -18.15 -4.62
CA THR A 200 -9.14 -18.49 -3.79
C THR A 200 -9.90 -19.62 -4.45
N GLN A 201 -10.18 -20.68 -3.69
CA GLN A 201 -10.94 -21.82 -4.17
C GLN A 201 -12.42 -21.50 -4.18
N ARG A 202 -13.08 -21.80 -5.32
CA ARG A 202 -14.54 -21.81 -5.44
C ARG A 202 -15.01 -23.15 -5.96
N LEU A 203 -16.26 -23.47 -5.71
CA LEU A 203 -16.91 -24.62 -6.32
C LEU A 203 -17.88 -24.13 -7.40
N SER A 204 -17.81 -24.74 -8.58
CA SER A 204 -18.79 -24.52 -9.64
C SER A 204 -20.16 -25.12 -9.25
N ALA A 205 -21.20 -24.78 -9.99
CA ALA A 205 -22.52 -25.39 -9.82
C ALA A 205 -22.53 -26.93 -10.00
N GLN A 206 -21.52 -27.46 -10.70
CA GLN A 206 -21.32 -28.90 -10.92
C GLN A 206 -20.41 -29.55 -9.87
N GLY A 207 -19.96 -28.80 -8.85
CA GLY A 207 -19.08 -29.30 -7.79
C GLY A 207 -17.59 -29.38 -8.19
N ALA A 208 -17.20 -28.85 -9.36
CA ALA A 208 -15.80 -28.80 -9.76
C ALA A 208 -15.08 -27.63 -9.03
N GLN A 209 -13.83 -27.89 -8.65
CA GLN A 209 -12.99 -26.84 -8.06
C GLN A 209 -12.55 -25.84 -9.13
N GLU A 210 -12.70 -24.57 -8.81
CA GLU A 210 -12.24 -23.44 -9.63
C GLU A 210 -11.27 -22.59 -8.81
N ALA A 211 -10.12 -22.25 -9.41
CA ALA A 211 -9.17 -21.30 -8.84
C ALA A 211 -9.50 -19.88 -9.35
N THR A 212 -9.75 -18.96 -8.44
CA THR A 212 -10.02 -17.56 -8.77
C THR A 212 -8.93 -16.67 -8.22
N TYR A 213 -8.57 -15.63 -8.98
CA TYR A 213 -7.55 -14.65 -8.62
C TYR A 213 -8.17 -13.26 -8.67
N GLU A 214 -8.08 -12.53 -7.58
CA GLU A 214 -8.58 -11.15 -7.50
C GLU A 214 -7.40 -10.21 -7.27
N ALA A 215 -7.31 -9.15 -8.09
CA ALA A 215 -6.26 -8.15 -7.94
C ALA A 215 -6.40 -7.41 -6.60
N GLN A 216 -5.34 -7.42 -5.81
CA GLN A 216 -5.29 -6.68 -4.56
C GLN A 216 -5.23 -5.17 -4.81
N ASN A 217 -6.02 -4.39 -4.06
CA ASN A 217 -5.88 -2.95 -4.03
C ASN A 217 -4.88 -2.58 -2.92
N PHE A 218 -3.65 -2.34 -3.28
CA PHE A 218 -2.54 -2.09 -2.34
C PHE A 218 -2.79 -0.89 -1.43
N PHE A 219 -3.54 0.12 -1.87
CA PHE A 219 -3.89 1.27 -1.03
C PHE A 219 -4.94 0.96 0.06
N LYS A 220 -5.60 -0.20 -0.02
CA LYS A 220 -6.54 -0.70 1.01
C LYS A 220 -5.92 -1.80 1.88
N LEU A 221 -4.62 -1.98 1.81
CA LEU A 221 -3.84 -2.91 2.61
C LEU A 221 -3.03 -2.15 3.67
N PRO A 222 -2.58 -2.82 4.74
CA PRO A 222 -1.74 -2.21 5.77
C PRO A 222 -0.29 -2.01 5.30
N ILE A 223 -0.15 -1.45 4.10
CA ILE A 223 1.13 -1.16 3.47
C ILE A 223 1.14 0.28 2.96
N MET A 224 2.30 0.87 2.88
CA MET A 224 2.50 2.22 2.37
C MET A 224 3.71 2.29 1.44
N PRO A 225 3.68 3.17 0.42
CA PRO A 225 4.85 3.44 -0.41
C PRO A 225 6.01 3.95 0.44
N VAL A 226 7.22 3.42 0.22
CA VAL A 226 8.44 4.00 0.80
C VAL A 226 8.83 5.21 -0.04
N ARG A 227 9.01 6.37 0.61
CA ARG A 227 9.39 7.62 -0.05
C ARG A 227 10.76 8.06 0.41
N ASP A 228 11.53 8.66 -0.51
CA ASP A 228 12.77 9.33 -0.20
C ASP A 228 12.52 10.74 0.42
N GLU A 229 13.58 11.45 0.75
CA GLU A 229 13.52 12.80 1.32
C GLU A 229 12.90 13.85 0.38
N PHE A 230 12.81 13.56 -0.93
CA PHE A 230 12.18 14.41 -1.94
C PHE A 230 10.73 14.00 -2.23
N GLY A 231 10.21 12.97 -1.55
CA GLY A 231 8.86 12.45 -1.76
C GLY A 231 8.73 11.50 -2.95
N ASN A 232 9.82 11.14 -3.65
CA ASN A 232 9.80 10.16 -4.74
C ASN A 232 9.66 8.75 -4.18
N TRP A 233 9.05 7.86 -4.96
CA TRP A 233 8.94 6.47 -4.57
C TRP A 233 10.30 5.77 -4.62
N VAL A 234 10.71 5.15 -3.52
CA VAL A 234 11.95 4.37 -3.47
C VAL A 234 11.80 3.14 -4.37
N THR A 235 12.78 2.97 -5.25
CA THR A 235 12.88 1.82 -6.15
C THR A 235 14.20 1.09 -5.93
N THR A 236 14.18 -0.21 -6.16
CA THR A 236 15.38 -1.03 -6.27
C THR A 236 15.45 -1.62 -7.67
N GLN A 237 16.61 -2.18 -8.00
CA GLN A 237 16.84 -2.78 -9.33
C GLN A 237 17.75 -3.99 -9.24
N VAL A 238 17.52 -4.93 -10.13
CA VAL A 238 18.36 -6.11 -10.28
C VAL A 238 18.69 -6.36 -11.75
N ALA A 239 19.92 -6.79 -12.03
CA ALA A 239 20.36 -7.09 -13.39
C ALA A 239 19.73 -8.42 -13.85
N MET A 240 19.09 -8.40 -15.01
CA MET A 240 18.61 -9.57 -15.73
C MET A 240 19.37 -9.70 -17.08
N PRO A 241 19.35 -10.86 -17.73
CA PRO A 241 20.01 -10.99 -19.04
C PRO A 241 19.52 -9.96 -20.04
N GLY A 242 20.41 -9.05 -20.45
CA GLY A 242 20.14 -8.02 -21.45
C GLY A 242 19.27 -6.82 -21.00
N ARG A 243 18.86 -6.74 -19.73
CA ARG A 243 18.00 -5.67 -19.21
C ARG A 243 18.12 -5.51 -17.69
N THR A 244 17.45 -4.50 -17.17
CA THR A 244 17.32 -4.26 -15.73
C THR A 244 15.87 -4.42 -15.33
N LEU A 245 15.62 -5.17 -14.24
CA LEU A 245 14.32 -5.28 -13.59
C LEU A 245 14.26 -4.28 -12.43
N TYR A 246 13.24 -3.45 -12.41
CA TYR A 246 13.00 -2.46 -11.36
C TYR A 246 11.85 -2.91 -10.46
N ALA A 247 11.93 -2.63 -9.17
CA ALA A 247 10.84 -2.83 -8.23
C ALA A 247 10.63 -1.61 -7.35
N ARG A 248 9.37 -1.22 -7.15
CA ARG A 248 8.96 -0.24 -6.16
C ARG A 248 8.95 -0.88 -4.78
N VAL A 249 9.31 -0.10 -3.78
CA VAL A 249 9.35 -0.58 -2.41
C VAL A 249 8.12 -0.10 -1.64
N TRP A 250 7.39 -1.06 -1.06
CA TRP A 250 6.33 -0.83 -0.11
C TRP A 250 6.78 -1.24 1.28
N LYS A 251 6.18 -0.67 2.32
CA LYS A 251 6.44 -1.01 3.71
C LYS A 251 5.17 -1.46 4.40
N CYS A 252 5.25 -2.59 5.09
CA CYS A 252 4.28 -3.09 6.05
C CYS A 252 4.89 -3.04 7.46
N GLN A 253 4.18 -2.47 8.42
CA GLN A 253 4.61 -2.49 9.81
C GLN A 253 4.05 -3.72 10.53
N VAL A 254 4.94 -4.58 11.02
CA VAL A 254 4.62 -5.75 11.83
C VAL A 254 5.07 -5.45 13.27
N GLY A 255 4.24 -4.69 14.00
CA GLY A 255 4.67 -4.08 15.25
C GLY A 255 5.87 -3.18 15.03
N ARG A 256 6.99 -3.47 15.73
CA ARG A 256 8.28 -2.75 15.62
C ARG A 256 9.13 -3.19 14.41
N THR A 257 8.79 -4.34 13.79
CA THR A 257 9.55 -4.89 12.67
C THR A 257 9.01 -4.33 11.34
N ASP A 258 9.87 -3.73 10.54
CA ASP A 258 9.53 -3.27 9.20
C ASP A 258 9.68 -4.41 8.19
N LEU A 259 8.62 -4.68 7.43
CA LEU A 259 8.63 -5.59 6.28
C LEU A 259 8.59 -4.76 5.00
N TYR A 260 9.64 -4.85 4.21
CA TYR A 260 9.73 -4.24 2.89
C TYR A 260 9.29 -5.22 1.83
N LEU A 261 8.36 -4.79 0.97
CA LEU A 261 7.76 -5.61 -0.08
C LEU A 261 8.10 -5.03 -1.46
N LEU A 262 8.65 -5.86 -2.34
CA LEU A 262 9.09 -5.48 -3.67
C LEU A 262 7.96 -5.73 -4.69
N ASP A 263 7.63 -4.69 -5.48
CA ASP A 263 6.57 -4.69 -6.48
C ASP A 263 7.17 -4.39 -7.86
N ALA A 264 7.24 -5.40 -8.73
CA ALA A 264 7.74 -5.28 -10.10
C ALA A 264 6.67 -4.79 -11.10
N ASP A 265 5.38 -4.69 -10.70
CA ASP A 265 4.33 -4.11 -11.56
C ASP A 265 4.51 -2.59 -11.67
N TYR A 266 5.57 -2.22 -12.37
CA TYR A 266 6.06 -0.86 -12.53
C TYR A 266 6.27 -0.54 -14.01
N GLU A 267 5.85 0.64 -14.42
CA GLU A 267 5.85 1.07 -15.83
C GLU A 267 7.24 1.21 -16.46
N ALA A 268 8.31 1.25 -15.66
CA ALA A 268 9.69 1.21 -16.17
C ALA A 268 10.11 -0.18 -16.67
N ASN A 269 9.36 -1.22 -16.31
CA ASN A 269 9.60 -2.59 -16.73
C ASN A 269 8.88 -2.93 -18.03
N LEU A 270 9.43 -3.91 -18.76
CA LEU A 270 8.71 -4.58 -19.83
C LEU A 270 7.48 -5.30 -19.28
N GLU A 271 6.44 -5.48 -20.10
CA GLU A 271 5.18 -6.11 -19.67
C GLU A 271 5.40 -7.51 -19.08
N GLU A 272 6.29 -8.30 -19.67
CA GLU A 272 6.64 -9.65 -19.17
C GLU A 272 7.35 -9.62 -17.80
N ASP A 273 8.13 -8.57 -17.51
CA ASP A 273 8.85 -8.43 -16.25
C ASP A 273 7.94 -7.85 -15.14
N ARG A 274 6.93 -7.07 -15.50
CA ARG A 274 5.90 -6.62 -14.55
C ARG A 274 5.15 -7.78 -13.92
N GLN A 275 5.00 -8.89 -14.65
CA GLN A 275 4.30 -10.09 -14.20
C GLN A 275 5.08 -10.91 -13.16
N VAL A 276 6.37 -10.62 -12.92
CA VAL A 276 7.21 -11.33 -11.94
C VAL A 276 6.57 -11.35 -10.56
N THR A 277 5.91 -10.26 -10.15
CA THR A 277 5.21 -10.16 -8.85
C THR A 277 3.69 -10.28 -8.97
N TYR A 278 3.14 -10.94 -10.00
CA TYR A 278 1.70 -11.12 -10.11
C TYR A 278 1.16 -12.21 -9.19
N TYR A 279 1.76 -13.40 -9.23
CA TYR A 279 1.26 -14.58 -8.52
C TYR A 279 2.33 -15.17 -7.60
N LEU A 280 1.91 -15.55 -6.41
CA LEU A 280 2.76 -16.34 -5.51
C LEU A 280 2.94 -17.75 -6.10
N TYR A 281 4.19 -18.13 -6.37
CA TYR A 281 4.56 -19.37 -7.04
C TYR A 281 3.91 -19.60 -8.41
N GLY A 282 3.43 -18.53 -9.05
CA GLY A 282 2.83 -18.61 -10.37
C GLY A 282 3.85 -18.67 -11.50
N GLY A 283 3.36 -19.02 -12.70
CA GLY A 283 4.18 -19.11 -13.90
C GLY A 283 5.01 -20.39 -13.97
N ASP A 284 5.98 -20.37 -14.89
CA ASP A 284 6.93 -21.45 -15.09
C ASP A 284 8.17 -21.32 -14.17
N TRP A 285 9.14 -22.22 -14.35
CA TRP A 285 10.38 -22.21 -13.58
C TRP A 285 11.21 -20.92 -13.81
N GLU A 286 11.13 -20.32 -15.01
CA GLU A 286 11.83 -19.09 -15.33
C GLU A 286 11.27 -17.91 -14.53
N ASN A 287 9.95 -17.78 -14.43
CA ASN A 287 9.32 -16.75 -13.60
C ASN A 287 9.68 -16.92 -12.12
N ARG A 288 9.74 -18.15 -11.64
CA ARG A 288 10.17 -18.42 -10.26
C ARG A 288 11.62 -18.03 -10.02
N LEU A 289 12.51 -18.34 -10.96
CA LEU A 289 13.90 -17.91 -10.88
C LEU A 289 14.01 -16.37 -10.87
N LYS A 290 13.20 -15.67 -11.69
CA LYS A 290 13.15 -14.20 -11.66
C LYS A 290 12.69 -13.66 -10.31
N GLN A 291 11.72 -14.29 -9.65
CA GLN A 291 11.30 -13.94 -8.30
C GLN A 291 12.43 -14.13 -7.28
N GLU A 292 13.15 -15.23 -7.33
CA GLU A 292 14.28 -15.52 -6.45
C GLU A 292 15.47 -14.55 -6.66
N ILE A 293 15.73 -14.14 -7.90
CA ILE A 293 16.76 -13.15 -8.22
C ILE A 293 16.35 -11.74 -7.76
N LEU A 294 15.05 -11.41 -7.84
CA LEU A 294 14.54 -10.10 -7.39
C LEU A 294 14.60 -9.97 -5.87
N LEU A 295 14.32 -11.04 -5.12
CA LEU A 295 14.37 -11.09 -3.67
C LEU A 295 15.81 -11.10 -3.15
#